data_dc24403c2911c3146f99b9747a31e03e
#
_entry.id   dc24403c2911c3146f99b9747a31e03e
#
_cell.length_a   1.000
_cell.length_b   1.000
_cell.length_c   1.000
_cell.angle_alpha   90.00
_cell.angle_beta   90.00
_cell.angle_gamma   90.00
#
_symmetry.space_group_name_H-M   'P 1'
#
loop_
_entity.id
_entity.type
_entity.pdbx_description
1 polymer ?
#
loop_
_entity_poly.entity_id
_entity_poly.type
_entity_poly.pdbx_seq_one_letter_code
_entity_poly.pdbx_strand_id
1 'polypeptide(L)'
;MSLLSEKISDLQKRTAQALQGGGEKAVAKQIAMGKLPARERIRQLLDEGTFYEYDLFIQHDAKEFGMDKKILAGDGVVIGTGKINGQPVAIYAQDFTVAGGSLGSMHARKITKIMDYALRMRIPLIGINDSGGARIQEGVNSLAGYGEIFFRNTLNSGVIPQISVILGPCAGGAVYSPALTDFVFVVDKISKMFITGPEVIKSVLGEEIDMESLGGARVHCEITGNAHFFAESEEQCFNQIKTLLSYLPANNKVAAVVKKSEEPDKKYRIEKIVPADATAPYDVRNVIRSLTDSSDFIEVQELWAKNIVVGFGRMHGKTVGFVANQPLYLAGVLDCDSSDKAAKFIRFCDAFNIPIVTLEDMPGYLPGVDQEHAGVIRHGAKVLYAYSEATVPKITVILRKAYGGGYIAMNSRHLRADFVFAWPTAEIAVMGPEGAANIIFRKEIMEAADPEAMRKQKVAEYKEKFANPYVAASKGYIDSVINPTDTRKFILQSLDISVDKYAGGPSKKHGLPPF
;
A
#
# COMPACT_ATOMS: atom_id res chain seq x y z
N MET A 1 -40.85 12.73 40.28
CA MET A 1 -40.03 11.84 39.43
C MET A 1 -39.10 11.06 40.34
N SER A 2 -38.75 9.81 40.01
CA SER A 2 -37.78 9.08 40.84
C SER A 2 -36.36 9.64 40.60
N LEU A 3 -35.48 9.53 41.60
CA LEU A 3 -34.08 9.95 41.49
C LEU A 3 -33.42 9.34 40.23
N LEU A 4 -33.76 8.11 39.86
CA LEU A 4 -33.27 7.45 38.66
C LEU A 4 -33.72 8.16 37.37
N SER A 5 -35.00 8.59 37.28
CA SER A 5 -35.50 9.31 36.11
C SER A 5 -34.85 10.70 35.95
N GLU A 6 -34.50 11.37 37.04
CA GLU A 6 -33.73 12.62 36.98
C GLU A 6 -32.30 12.39 36.47
N LYS A 7 -31.64 11.35 36.95
CA LYS A 7 -30.29 10.97 36.48
C LYS A 7 -30.28 10.54 35.02
N ILE A 8 -31.28 9.82 34.54
CA ILE A 8 -31.45 9.47 33.12
C ILE A 8 -31.64 10.72 32.27
N SER A 9 -32.47 11.67 32.72
CA SER A 9 -32.67 12.94 32.02
C SER A 9 -31.37 13.77 31.94
N ASP A 10 -30.56 13.82 33.01
CA ASP A 10 -29.24 14.47 33.01
C ASP A 10 -28.27 13.78 32.03
N LEU A 11 -28.24 12.44 32.04
CA LEU A 11 -27.45 11.66 31.07
C LEU A 11 -27.84 12.00 29.63
N GLN A 12 -29.13 12.05 29.32
CA GLN A 12 -29.59 12.38 27.96
C GLN A 12 -29.16 13.78 27.53
N LYS A 13 -29.24 14.78 28.43
CA LYS A 13 -28.80 16.15 28.15
C LYS A 13 -27.30 16.22 27.87
N ARG A 14 -26.48 15.59 28.72
CA ARG A 14 -25.02 15.54 28.55
C ARG A 14 -24.63 14.82 27.27
N THR A 15 -25.30 13.71 26.96
CA THR A 15 -25.09 12.96 25.72
C THR A 15 -25.42 13.83 24.51
N ALA A 16 -26.57 14.49 24.48
CA ALA A 16 -26.95 15.37 23.39
C ALA A 16 -25.93 16.52 23.20
N GLN A 17 -25.45 17.12 24.30
CA GLN A 17 -24.41 18.15 24.25
C GLN A 17 -23.10 17.61 23.69
N ALA A 18 -22.63 16.44 24.13
CA ALA A 18 -21.39 15.84 23.68
C ALA A 18 -21.43 15.44 22.20
N LEU A 19 -22.59 15.04 21.70
CA LEU A 19 -22.79 14.68 20.29
C LEU A 19 -22.77 15.87 19.32
N GLN A 20 -22.95 17.11 19.81
CA GLN A 20 -22.95 18.31 18.96
C GLN A 20 -21.56 18.66 18.39
N GLY A 21 -20.48 18.04 18.89
CA GLY A 21 -19.11 18.38 18.47
C GLY A 21 -18.80 19.85 18.69
N GLY A 22 -18.36 20.57 17.66
CA GLY A 22 -18.09 22.02 17.69
C GLY A 22 -19.34 22.89 17.61
N GLY A 23 -20.55 22.29 17.60
CA GLY A 23 -21.84 22.97 17.51
C GLY A 23 -22.27 23.24 16.05
N GLU A 24 -23.56 23.60 15.90
CA GLU A 24 -24.23 23.73 14.60
C GLU A 24 -23.48 24.62 13.60
N LYS A 25 -22.97 25.78 14.03
CA LYS A 25 -22.23 26.70 13.14
C LYS A 25 -20.95 26.09 12.59
N ALA A 26 -20.17 25.41 13.43
CA ALA A 26 -18.92 24.77 13.01
C ALA A 26 -19.19 23.58 12.09
N VAL A 27 -20.20 22.77 12.38
CA VAL A 27 -20.66 21.67 11.54
C VAL A 27 -21.15 22.17 10.18
N ALA A 28 -22.00 23.20 10.14
CA ALA A 28 -22.48 23.80 8.89
C ALA A 28 -21.33 24.35 8.03
N LYS A 29 -20.32 24.98 8.66
CA LYS A 29 -19.12 25.44 7.96
C LYS A 29 -18.33 24.28 7.34
N GLN A 30 -18.17 23.17 8.05
CA GLN A 30 -17.47 21.99 7.54
C GLN A 30 -18.22 21.37 6.34
N ILE A 31 -19.54 21.24 6.43
CA ILE A 31 -20.38 20.75 5.33
C ILE A 31 -20.29 21.66 4.11
N ALA A 32 -20.30 22.98 4.30
CA ALA A 32 -20.13 23.93 3.22
C ALA A 32 -18.77 23.84 2.51
N MET A 33 -17.75 23.28 3.16
CA MET A 33 -16.45 22.94 2.54
C MET A 33 -16.45 21.58 1.84
N GLY A 34 -17.59 20.89 1.71
CA GLY A 34 -17.69 19.57 1.10
C GLY A 34 -17.18 18.43 1.98
N LYS A 35 -17.07 18.62 3.30
CA LYS A 35 -16.53 17.66 4.26
C LYS A 35 -17.61 17.17 5.21
N LEU A 36 -17.66 15.85 5.43
CA LEU A 36 -18.58 15.26 6.40
C LEU A 36 -18.08 15.46 7.85
N PRO A 37 -18.99 15.60 8.85
CA PRO A 37 -18.62 15.54 10.26
C PRO A 37 -18.06 14.18 10.67
N ALA A 38 -17.22 14.14 11.72
CA ALA A 38 -16.53 12.93 12.15
C ALA A 38 -17.45 11.71 12.38
N ARG A 39 -18.57 11.90 13.11
CA ARG A 39 -19.52 10.80 13.36
C ARG A 39 -20.25 10.33 12.10
N GLU A 40 -20.52 11.24 11.17
CA GLU A 40 -21.12 10.88 9.88
C GLU A 40 -20.17 10.05 9.02
N ARG A 41 -18.87 10.38 9.01
CA ARG A 41 -17.83 9.57 8.38
C ARG A 41 -17.78 8.15 8.93
N ILE A 42 -17.83 8.01 10.27
CA ILE A 42 -17.87 6.70 10.93
C ILE A 42 -19.13 5.93 10.53
N ARG A 43 -20.31 6.60 10.53
CA ARG A 43 -21.59 5.99 10.17
C ARG A 43 -21.62 5.46 8.73
N GLN A 44 -21.00 6.19 7.78
CA GLN A 44 -20.96 5.76 6.38
C GLN A 44 -19.92 4.64 6.14
N LEU A 45 -18.86 4.63 6.92
CA LEU A 45 -17.82 3.62 6.78
C LEU A 45 -18.20 2.28 7.39
N LEU A 46 -18.83 2.28 8.56
CA LEU A 46 -19.19 1.06 9.30
C LEU A 46 -20.54 0.47 8.85
N ASP A 47 -20.72 -0.81 9.13
CA ASP A 47 -22.00 -1.50 8.97
C ASP A 47 -23.04 -0.84 9.91
N GLU A 48 -24.26 -0.67 9.42
CA GLU A 48 -25.34 0.03 10.15
C GLU A 48 -25.59 -0.58 11.53
N GLY A 49 -25.72 0.29 12.55
CA GLY A 49 -26.03 -0.10 13.92
C GLY A 49 -24.90 -0.81 14.67
N THR A 50 -23.69 -0.94 14.10
CA THR A 50 -22.58 -1.66 14.74
C THR A 50 -21.62 -0.76 15.51
N PHE A 51 -21.73 0.55 15.41
CA PHE A 51 -20.80 1.48 16.05
C PHE A 51 -21.03 1.57 17.56
N TYR A 52 -19.97 1.38 18.31
CA TYR A 52 -19.90 1.56 19.76
C TYR A 52 -18.87 2.66 20.07
N GLU A 53 -19.35 3.86 20.44
CA GLU A 53 -18.50 4.99 20.82
C GLU A 53 -18.00 4.85 22.26
N TYR A 54 -16.70 5.10 22.48
CA TYR A 54 -16.08 5.14 23.80
C TYR A 54 -15.66 6.57 24.17
N ASP A 55 -15.60 6.84 25.48
CA ASP A 55 -15.07 8.09 26.03
C ASP A 55 -15.80 9.35 25.52
N LEU A 56 -17.11 9.25 25.30
CA LEU A 56 -17.95 10.36 24.81
C LEU A 56 -17.84 11.62 25.67
N PHE A 57 -17.69 11.46 27.00
CA PHE A 57 -17.69 12.56 27.97
C PHE A 57 -16.29 13.09 28.31
N ILE A 58 -15.23 12.60 27.66
CA ILE A 58 -13.90 13.15 27.86
C ILE A 58 -13.84 14.61 27.38
N GLN A 59 -13.14 15.43 28.13
CA GLN A 59 -12.83 16.82 27.81
C GLN A 59 -11.32 17.05 27.99
N HIS A 60 -10.79 18.12 27.40
CA HIS A 60 -9.40 18.51 27.63
C HIS A 60 -9.15 18.90 29.11
N ASP A 61 -7.91 18.84 29.53
CA ASP A 61 -7.45 19.21 30.87
C ASP A 61 -6.57 20.47 30.90
N ALA A 62 -6.44 21.15 29.76
CA ALA A 62 -5.69 22.38 29.62
C ALA A 62 -6.33 23.53 30.40
N LYS A 63 -5.50 24.31 31.13
CA LYS A 63 -5.98 25.41 31.99
C LYS A 63 -5.52 26.78 31.49
N GLU A 64 -4.38 26.84 30.81
CA GLU A 64 -3.75 28.07 30.35
C GLU A 64 -4.43 28.66 29.12
N PHE A 65 -4.16 29.92 28.82
CA PHE A 65 -4.64 30.65 27.62
C PHE A 65 -6.17 30.64 27.50
N GLY A 66 -6.90 30.64 28.64
CA GLY A 66 -8.37 30.65 28.67
C GLY A 66 -9.02 29.32 28.25
N MET A 67 -8.25 28.25 28.21
CA MET A 67 -8.76 26.91 27.91
C MET A 67 -9.70 26.40 29.02
N ASP A 68 -9.45 26.76 30.28
CA ASP A 68 -10.29 26.44 31.43
C ASP A 68 -11.76 26.85 31.26
N LYS A 69 -12.02 27.84 30.39
CA LYS A 69 -13.37 28.35 30.09
C LYS A 69 -14.00 27.69 28.85
N LYS A 70 -13.28 26.85 28.13
CA LYS A 70 -13.78 26.22 26.92
C LYS A 70 -14.21 24.78 27.19
N ILE A 71 -15.33 24.39 26.62
CA ILE A 71 -15.78 22.99 26.59
C ILE A 71 -15.49 22.44 25.22
N LEU A 72 -14.56 21.48 25.13
CA LEU A 72 -14.23 20.80 23.90
C LEU A 72 -14.81 19.38 23.94
N ALA A 73 -15.97 19.19 23.30
CA ALA A 73 -16.70 17.93 23.31
C ALA A 73 -15.82 16.77 22.79
N GLY A 74 -15.66 15.73 23.60
CA GLY A 74 -14.85 14.56 23.27
C GLY A 74 -13.37 14.87 23.00
N ASP A 75 -12.90 16.07 23.34
CA ASP A 75 -11.61 16.65 23.03
C ASP A 75 -11.21 16.55 21.53
N GLY A 76 -12.21 16.73 20.64
CA GLY A 76 -11.98 16.79 19.20
C GLY A 76 -11.64 15.46 18.51
N VAL A 77 -11.93 14.33 19.15
CA VAL A 77 -11.80 13.02 18.50
C VAL A 77 -12.88 12.04 18.98
N VAL A 78 -13.44 11.32 18.03
CA VAL A 78 -14.39 10.21 18.26
C VAL A 78 -13.64 8.90 18.15
N ILE A 79 -13.81 8.01 19.13
CA ILE A 79 -13.19 6.68 19.11
C ILE A 79 -14.23 5.59 19.38
N GLY A 80 -14.03 4.42 18.81
CA GLY A 80 -14.94 3.29 19.05
C GLY A 80 -14.56 2.04 18.28
N THR A 81 -15.46 1.09 18.31
CA THR A 81 -15.41 -0.14 17.52
C THR A 81 -16.70 -0.31 16.73
N GLY A 82 -16.60 -1.06 15.64
CA GLY A 82 -17.75 -1.41 14.80
C GLY A 82 -17.41 -2.57 13.89
N LYS A 83 -18.18 -2.74 12.83
CA LYS A 83 -17.92 -3.77 11.82
C LYS A 83 -17.86 -3.17 10.44
N ILE A 84 -17.07 -3.79 9.56
CA ILE A 84 -17.06 -3.56 8.11
C ILE A 84 -17.18 -4.92 7.43
N ASN A 85 -18.20 -5.10 6.60
CA ASN A 85 -18.51 -6.40 5.97
C ASN A 85 -18.60 -7.54 7.01
N GLY A 86 -19.14 -7.27 8.19
CA GLY A 86 -19.26 -8.20 9.31
C GLY A 86 -18.00 -8.38 10.15
N GLN A 87 -16.84 -7.90 9.72
CA GLN A 87 -15.56 -8.02 10.44
C GLN A 87 -15.40 -6.88 11.47
N PRO A 88 -15.01 -7.17 12.72
CA PRO A 88 -14.74 -6.15 13.72
C PRO A 88 -13.56 -5.27 13.32
N VAL A 89 -13.68 -3.96 13.58
CA VAL A 89 -12.61 -2.96 13.41
C VAL A 89 -12.59 -1.98 14.57
N ALA A 90 -11.45 -1.43 14.89
CA ALA A 90 -11.27 -0.28 15.77
C ALA A 90 -11.13 1.00 14.92
N ILE A 91 -11.71 2.10 15.37
CA ILE A 91 -11.72 3.34 14.62
C ILE A 91 -11.53 4.55 15.53
N TYR A 92 -10.77 5.54 15.04
CA TYR A 92 -10.84 6.91 15.52
C TYR A 92 -11.11 7.88 14.38
N ALA A 93 -11.79 8.98 14.66
CA ALA A 93 -12.00 10.06 13.71
C ALA A 93 -11.81 11.41 14.40
N GLN A 94 -10.86 12.19 13.90
CA GLN A 94 -10.64 13.55 14.38
C GLN A 94 -11.78 14.46 13.92
N ASP A 95 -12.28 15.26 14.84
CA ASP A 95 -13.40 16.20 14.61
C ASP A 95 -12.86 17.62 14.43
N PHE A 96 -12.71 18.04 13.19
CA PHE A 96 -12.20 19.36 12.86
C PHE A 96 -13.10 20.49 13.37
N THR A 97 -14.38 20.22 13.65
CA THR A 97 -15.31 21.21 14.21
C THR A 97 -14.97 21.60 15.64
N VAL A 98 -14.18 20.74 16.35
CA VAL A 98 -13.73 20.98 17.73
C VAL A 98 -12.25 21.37 17.72
N ALA A 99 -11.97 22.63 17.98
CA ALA A 99 -10.60 23.19 18.04
C ALA A 99 -9.73 22.83 16.81
N GLY A 100 -10.32 22.72 15.59
CA GLY A 100 -9.62 22.34 14.36
C GLY A 100 -9.05 20.91 14.41
N GLY A 101 -9.64 20.01 15.18
CA GLY A 101 -9.14 18.65 15.35
C GLY A 101 -7.73 18.56 15.94
N SER A 102 -7.24 19.65 16.57
CA SER A 102 -5.88 19.73 17.09
C SER A 102 -5.67 18.74 18.25
N LEU A 103 -4.51 18.08 18.24
CA LEU A 103 -4.16 17.06 19.22
C LEU A 103 -3.67 17.68 20.52
N GLY A 104 -4.44 17.49 21.59
CA GLY A 104 -4.04 17.72 22.97
C GLY A 104 -3.80 16.41 23.72
N SER A 105 -3.50 16.49 25.02
CA SER A 105 -3.19 15.32 25.85
C SER A 105 -4.35 14.33 25.94
N MET A 106 -5.57 14.81 26.16
CA MET A 106 -6.75 13.93 26.27
C MET A 106 -7.22 13.40 24.91
N HIS A 107 -7.06 14.19 23.84
CA HIS A 107 -7.22 13.74 22.47
C HIS A 107 -6.30 12.55 22.16
N ALA A 108 -4.99 12.71 22.43
CA ALA A 108 -4.00 11.64 22.25
C ALA A 108 -4.33 10.41 23.09
N ARG A 109 -4.74 10.61 24.35
CA ARG A 109 -5.12 9.51 25.26
C ARG A 109 -6.28 8.68 24.71
N LYS A 110 -7.26 9.30 24.06
CA LYS A 110 -8.35 8.57 23.39
C LYS A 110 -7.81 7.75 22.21
N ILE A 111 -6.99 8.35 21.34
CA ILE A 111 -6.41 7.64 20.20
C ILE A 111 -5.55 6.45 20.68
N THR A 112 -4.64 6.67 21.63
CA THR A 112 -3.78 5.60 22.13
C THR A 112 -4.57 4.48 22.81
N LYS A 113 -5.67 4.80 23.51
CA LYS A 113 -6.57 3.80 24.07
C LYS A 113 -7.18 2.90 23.01
N ILE A 114 -7.69 3.45 21.91
CA ILE A 114 -8.30 2.63 20.86
C ILE A 114 -7.24 1.85 20.06
N MET A 115 -6.01 2.38 19.92
CA MET A 115 -4.87 1.65 19.35
C MET A 115 -4.49 0.42 20.21
N ASP A 116 -4.41 0.59 21.52
CA ASP A 116 -4.16 -0.51 22.48
C ASP A 116 -5.30 -1.54 22.47
N TYR A 117 -6.54 -1.08 22.25
CA TYR A 117 -7.70 -1.96 22.09
C TYR A 117 -7.58 -2.80 20.82
N ALA A 118 -7.30 -2.16 19.68
CA ALA A 118 -7.12 -2.82 18.40
C ALA A 118 -6.05 -3.92 18.48
N LEU A 119 -4.89 -3.62 19.07
CA LEU A 119 -3.80 -4.57 19.26
C LEU A 119 -4.22 -5.75 20.13
N ARG A 120 -4.83 -5.49 21.30
CA ARG A 120 -5.26 -6.56 22.23
C ARG A 120 -6.34 -7.44 21.67
N MET A 121 -7.31 -6.87 20.94
CA MET A 121 -8.41 -7.59 20.30
C MET A 121 -8.01 -8.18 18.94
N ARG A 122 -6.81 -7.85 18.42
CA ARG A 122 -6.29 -8.28 17.12
C ARG A 122 -7.25 -7.99 15.98
N ILE A 123 -7.73 -6.75 15.92
CA ILE A 123 -8.62 -6.25 14.88
C ILE A 123 -7.97 -5.08 14.13
N PRO A 124 -8.30 -4.85 12.85
CA PRO A 124 -7.78 -3.73 12.09
C PRO A 124 -8.07 -2.39 12.76
N LEU A 125 -7.13 -1.43 12.62
CA LEU A 125 -7.26 -0.07 13.10
C LEU A 125 -7.46 0.88 11.92
N ILE A 126 -8.48 1.74 11.99
CA ILE A 126 -8.73 2.79 11.00
C ILE A 126 -8.66 4.15 11.68
N GLY A 127 -7.79 5.03 11.18
CA GLY A 127 -7.67 6.41 11.65
C GLY A 127 -8.16 7.40 10.60
N ILE A 128 -9.22 8.13 10.87
CA ILE A 128 -9.69 9.24 10.04
C ILE A 128 -9.04 10.52 10.57
N ASN A 129 -8.14 11.10 9.76
CA ASN A 129 -7.31 12.23 10.11
C ASN A 129 -7.86 13.52 9.49
N ASP A 130 -8.15 14.50 10.33
CA ASP A 130 -8.63 15.83 9.96
C ASP A 130 -8.22 16.82 11.07
N SER A 131 -6.95 17.29 11.02
CA SER A 131 -6.31 17.98 12.14
C SER A 131 -5.37 19.08 11.71
N GLY A 132 -5.45 20.20 12.39
CA GLY A 132 -4.48 21.30 12.29
C GLY A 132 -3.13 21.01 12.96
N GLY A 133 -2.91 19.81 13.50
CA GLY A 133 -1.65 19.43 14.16
C GLY A 133 -1.69 19.54 15.69
N ALA A 134 -0.55 19.81 16.32
CA ALA A 134 -0.43 19.91 17.78
C ALA A 134 -1.22 21.10 18.33
N ARG A 135 -1.93 20.91 19.43
CA ARG A 135 -2.62 21.97 20.16
C ARG A 135 -1.60 22.85 20.90
N ILE A 136 -1.35 24.02 20.38
CA ILE A 136 -0.26 24.93 20.85
C ILE A 136 -0.46 25.30 22.33
N GLN A 137 -1.69 25.44 22.78
CA GLN A 137 -2.04 25.80 24.17
C GLN A 137 -1.64 24.73 25.19
N GLU A 138 -1.36 23.52 24.77
CA GLU A 138 -0.91 22.43 25.63
C GLU A 138 0.61 22.17 25.55
N GLY A 139 1.31 22.93 24.71
CA GLY A 139 2.77 22.91 24.62
C GLY A 139 3.34 21.50 24.37
N VAL A 140 4.33 21.09 25.17
CA VAL A 140 5.02 19.80 25.01
C VAL A 140 4.11 18.59 25.26
N ASN A 141 3.00 18.73 25.96
CA ASN A 141 2.04 17.63 26.18
C ASN A 141 1.42 17.15 24.87
N SER A 142 1.18 18.08 23.92
CA SER A 142 0.72 17.71 22.58
C SER A 142 1.77 16.90 21.82
N LEU A 143 3.05 17.25 21.94
CA LEU A 143 4.16 16.50 21.33
C LEU A 143 4.31 15.12 21.95
N ALA A 144 4.20 15.01 23.29
CA ALA A 144 4.20 13.72 23.98
C ALA A 144 3.08 12.81 23.46
N GLY A 145 1.88 13.38 23.23
CA GLY A 145 0.74 12.66 22.64
C GLY A 145 1.06 12.08 21.26
N TYR A 146 1.72 12.82 20.38
CA TYR A 146 2.16 12.28 19.08
C TYR A 146 3.20 11.17 19.26
N GLY A 147 4.18 11.33 20.14
CA GLY A 147 5.17 10.29 20.45
C GLY A 147 4.51 8.97 20.86
N GLU A 148 3.51 9.02 21.73
CA GLU A 148 2.73 7.87 22.17
C GLU A 148 1.95 7.19 21.02
N ILE A 149 1.46 7.96 20.06
CA ILE A 149 0.79 7.42 18.86
C ILE A 149 1.82 6.75 17.94
N PHE A 150 2.96 7.39 17.66
CA PHE A 150 4.01 6.82 16.78
C PHE A 150 4.57 5.50 17.34
N PHE A 151 4.80 5.45 18.65
CA PHE A 151 5.22 4.23 19.31
C PHE A 151 4.23 3.08 19.08
N ARG A 152 2.91 3.35 19.18
CA ARG A 152 1.88 2.35 18.97
C ARG A 152 1.70 1.97 17.50
N ASN A 153 1.88 2.91 16.56
CA ASN A 153 1.93 2.55 15.13
C ASN A 153 3.02 1.51 14.88
N THR A 154 4.20 1.68 15.49
CA THR A 154 5.31 0.72 15.37
C THR A 154 4.99 -0.62 16.03
N LEU A 155 4.39 -0.63 17.22
CA LEU A 155 3.98 -1.88 17.88
C LEU A 155 2.92 -2.66 17.10
N ASN A 156 2.01 -1.96 16.44
CA ASN A 156 0.93 -2.56 15.66
C ASN A 156 1.39 -3.05 14.28
N SER A 157 2.50 -2.51 13.78
CA SER A 157 3.04 -2.83 12.46
C SER A 157 3.31 -4.32 12.29
N GLY A 158 2.76 -4.91 11.24
CA GLY A 158 2.85 -6.35 10.97
C GLY A 158 2.08 -7.24 11.95
N VAL A 159 1.28 -6.67 12.85
CA VAL A 159 0.43 -7.42 13.80
C VAL A 159 -1.04 -7.30 13.44
N ILE A 160 -1.51 -6.09 13.20
CA ILE A 160 -2.86 -5.77 12.72
C ILE A 160 -2.78 -4.79 11.55
N PRO A 161 -3.67 -4.87 10.55
CA PRO A 161 -3.73 -3.87 9.50
C PRO A 161 -4.04 -2.48 10.06
N GLN A 162 -3.27 -1.47 9.64
CA GLN A 162 -3.43 -0.08 10.02
C GLN A 162 -3.74 0.76 8.78
N ILE A 163 -4.88 1.43 8.78
CA ILE A 163 -5.38 2.25 7.67
C ILE A 163 -5.51 3.69 8.14
N SER A 164 -4.87 4.62 7.44
CA SER A 164 -5.05 6.05 7.61
C SER A 164 -5.87 6.63 6.48
N VAL A 165 -6.86 7.44 6.83
CA VAL A 165 -7.76 8.12 5.89
C VAL A 165 -7.62 9.63 6.12
N ILE A 166 -7.14 10.36 5.14
CA ILE A 166 -6.91 11.80 5.26
C ILE A 166 -8.12 12.53 4.69
N LEU A 167 -8.93 13.13 5.55
CA LEU A 167 -10.16 13.81 5.15
C LEU A 167 -10.17 15.30 5.55
N GLY A 168 -9.00 15.90 5.50
CA GLY A 168 -8.79 17.30 5.77
C GLY A 168 -7.30 17.63 5.85
N PRO A 169 -6.92 18.75 6.47
CA PRO A 169 -5.52 19.03 6.76
C PRO A 169 -4.95 17.99 7.72
N CYS A 170 -3.68 17.62 7.47
CA CYS A 170 -2.88 16.77 8.31
C CYS A 170 -1.47 17.37 8.29
N ALA A 171 -1.14 18.18 9.29
CA ALA A 171 0.04 19.04 9.27
C ALA A 171 0.99 18.77 10.44
N GLY A 172 2.27 19.00 10.23
CA GLY A 172 3.31 18.85 11.25
C GLY A 172 3.42 17.41 11.77
N GLY A 173 3.40 17.23 13.09
CA GLY A 173 3.46 15.90 13.71
C GLY A 173 2.36 14.93 13.27
N ALA A 174 1.22 15.45 12.81
CA ALA A 174 0.09 14.64 12.36
C ALA A 174 0.39 13.76 11.14
N VAL A 175 1.34 14.11 10.28
CA VAL A 175 1.64 13.37 9.03
C VAL A 175 2.46 12.10 9.27
N TYR A 176 3.20 12.01 10.39
CA TYR A 176 4.06 10.87 10.64
C TYR A 176 3.28 9.61 11.01
N SER A 177 2.18 9.73 11.77
CA SER A 177 1.32 8.59 12.08
C SER A 177 0.77 7.91 10.81
N PRO A 178 0.15 8.63 9.84
CA PRO A 178 -0.21 8.04 8.55
C PRO A 178 0.95 7.38 7.80
N ALA A 179 2.13 7.99 7.78
CA ALA A 179 3.31 7.44 7.11
C ALA A 179 3.82 6.13 7.76
N LEU A 180 3.52 5.91 9.04
CA LEU A 180 3.83 4.68 9.78
C LEU A 180 2.77 3.58 9.61
N THR A 181 1.63 3.87 8.99
CA THR A 181 0.56 2.88 8.75
C THR A 181 0.77 2.12 7.44
N ASP A 182 -0.02 1.04 7.23
CA ASP A 182 0.14 0.18 6.08
C ASP A 182 -0.43 0.81 4.81
N PHE A 183 -1.61 1.44 4.91
CA PHE A 183 -2.30 2.07 3.78
C PHE A 183 -2.79 3.46 4.14
N VAL A 184 -2.57 4.39 3.22
CA VAL A 184 -3.02 5.79 3.32
C VAL A 184 -4.00 6.07 2.17
N PHE A 185 -5.20 6.52 2.53
CA PHE A 185 -6.25 6.95 1.61
C PHE A 185 -6.36 8.46 1.60
N VAL A 186 -6.51 9.04 0.42
CA VAL A 186 -6.68 10.48 0.23
C VAL A 186 -7.86 10.77 -0.70
N VAL A 187 -8.49 11.93 -0.49
CA VAL A 187 -9.63 12.40 -1.29
C VAL A 187 -9.25 13.71 -1.98
N ASP A 188 -9.56 13.80 -3.28
CA ASP A 188 -9.26 14.96 -4.12
C ASP A 188 -9.74 16.26 -3.48
N LYS A 189 -8.92 17.29 -3.51
CA LYS A 189 -9.19 18.64 -2.98
C LYS A 189 -9.46 18.73 -1.47
N ILE A 190 -9.74 17.61 -0.79
CA ILE A 190 -10.00 17.54 0.65
C ILE A 190 -8.72 17.27 1.43
N SER A 191 -7.97 16.24 1.04
CA SER A 191 -6.78 15.78 1.76
C SER A 191 -5.59 16.70 1.54
N LYS A 192 -4.95 17.11 2.63
CA LYS A 192 -3.69 17.88 2.62
C LYS A 192 -2.72 17.29 3.63
N MET A 193 -1.52 16.96 3.20
CA MET A 193 -0.46 16.45 4.07
C MET A 193 0.83 17.24 3.83
N PHE A 194 1.41 17.82 4.88
CA PHE A 194 2.72 18.48 4.81
C PHE A 194 3.32 18.62 6.21
N ILE A 195 4.64 18.56 6.30
CA ILE A 195 5.35 18.80 7.57
C ILE A 195 5.19 20.26 7.97
N THR A 196 5.39 21.16 7.02
CA THR A 196 5.36 22.60 7.23
C THR A 196 4.42 23.23 6.21
N GLY A 197 3.46 24.03 6.69
CA GLY A 197 2.48 24.68 5.82
C GLY A 197 3.05 25.83 4.99
N PRO A 198 2.30 26.31 3.95
CA PRO A 198 2.73 27.34 3.03
C PRO A 198 3.21 28.65 3.68
N GLU A 199 2.53 29.09 4.74
CA GLU A 199 2.89 30.33 5.44
C GLU A 199 4.29 30.28 6.07
N VAL A 200 4.68 29.14 6.62
CA VAL A 200 6.01 28.95 7.22
C VAL A 200 7.07 28.84 6.11
N ILE A 201 6.78 28.14 5.02
CA ILE A 201 7.67 28.04 3.85
C ILE A 201 7.94 29.45 3.31
N LYS A 202 6.89 30.26 3.13
CA LYS A 202 7.00 31.64 2.69
C LYS A 202 7.86 32.48 3.64
N SER A 203 7.66 32.33 4.96
CA SER A 203 8.41 33.12 5.94
C SER A 203 9.89 32.74 6.06
N VAL A 204 10.24 31.46 5.82
CA VAL A 204 11.61 30.94 5.99
C VAL A 204 12.40 30.94 4.69
N LEU A 205 11.78 30.53 3.58
CA LEU A 205 12.43 30.35 2.28
C LEU A 205 12.05 31.42 1.26
N GLY A 206 10.99 32.21 1.50
CA GLY A 206 10.45 33.18 0.55
C GLY A 206 9.67 32.54 -0.61
N GLU A 207 9.41 31.24 -0.58
CA GLU A 207 8.69 30.51 -1.61
C GLU A 207 7.18 30.63 -1.41
N GLU A 208 6.45 30.97 -2.49
CA GLU A 208 4.99 31.02 -2.49
C GLU A 208 4.42 29.76 -3.13
N ILE A 209 3.65 28.99 -2.37
CA ILE A 209 2.97 27.77 -2.83
C ILE A 209 1.63 27.65 -2.10
N ASP A 210 0.61 27.13 -2.77
CA ASP A 210 -0.67 26.80 -2.14
C ASP A 210 -0.66 25.40 -1.50
N MET A 211 -1.64 25.12 -0.63
CA MET A 211 -1.73 23.83 0.08
C MET A 211 -1.93 22.64 -0.84
N GLU A 212 -2.63 22.80 -1.98
CA GLU A 212 -2.89 21.71 -2.92
C GLU A 212 -1.61 21.32 -3.65
N SER A 213 -0.90 22.31 -4.16
CA SER A 213 0.37 22.12 -4.88
C SER A 213 1.49 21.62 -3.98
N LEU A 214 1.48 22.00 -2.68
CA LEU A 214 2.48 21.56 -1.71
C LEU A 214 2.27 20.10 -1.28
N GLY A 215 1.04 19.71 -0.95
CA GLY A 215 0.76 18.41 -0.35
C GLY A 215 -0.69 17.98 -0.48
N GLY A 216 -1.32 18.24 -1.64
CA GLY A 216 -2.65 17.76 -1.97
C GLY A 216 -2.66 16.26 -2.28
N ALA A 217 -3.85 15.72 -2.46
CA ALA A 217 -4.06 14.29 -2.68
C ALA A 217 -3.23 13.74 -3.87
N ARG A 218 -3.20 14.47 -5.00
CA ARG A 218 -2.44 14.06 -6.18
C ARG A 218 -0.94 14.08 -5.97
N VAL A 219 -0.40 15.06 -5.25
CA VAL A 219 1.03 15.11 -4.92
C VAL A 219 1.47 13.83 -4.21
N HIS A 220 0.67 13.37 -3.25
CA HIS A 220 1.02 12.17 -2.49
C HIS A 220 0.74 10.85 -3.21
N CYS A 221 -0.18 10.85 -4.16
CA CYS A 221 -0.44 9.66 -4.98
C CYS A 221 0.44 9.56 -6.23
N GLU A 222 0.90 10.67 -6.80
CA GLU A 222 1.59 10.68 -8.11
C GLU A 222 3.09 10.93 -8.00
N ILE A 223 3.53 11.72 -6.98
CA ILE A 223 4.92 12.18 -6.84
C ILE A 223 5.62 11.52 -5.67
N THR A 224 5.06 11.62 -4.45
CA THR A 224 5.77 11.19 -3.24
C THR A 224 5.56 9.73 -2.86
N GLY A 225 4.53 9.07 -3.41
CA GLY A 225 4.17 7.70 -3.06
C GLY A 225 3.69 7.50 -1.61
N ASN A 226 3.45 8.56 -0.84
CA ASN A 226 2.96 8.45 0.54
C ASN A 226 1.53 7.94 0.62
N ALA A 227 0.68 8.26 -0.37
CA ALA A 227 -0.70 7.80 -0.43
C ALA A 227 -0.84 6.59 -1.35
N HIS A 228 -1.64 5.63 -0.90
CA HIS A 228 -1.83 4.34 -1.58
C HIS A 228 -3.08 4.32 -2.44
N PHE A 229 -4.12 5.06 -2.03
CA PHE A 229 -5.42 5.10 -2.70
C PHE A 229 -5.91 6.53 -2.85
N PHE A 230 -6.30 6.87 -4.07
CA PHE A 230 -6.92 8.14 -4.44
C PHE A 230 -8.43 7.96 -4.62
N ALA A 231 -9.23 8.87 -4.10
CA ALA A 231 -10.67 8.91 -4.30
C ALA A 231 -11.12 10.32 -4.70
N GLU A 232 -12.18 10.41 -5.49
CA GLU A 232 -12.79 11.68 -5.89
C GLU A 232 -13.79 12.22 -4.84
N SER A 233 -14.24 11.34 -3.91
CA SER A 233 -15.17 11.69 -2.84
C SER A 233 -14.94 10.85 -1.59
N GLU A 234 -15.44 11.34 -0.43
CA GLU A 234 -15.41 10.57 0.82
C GLU A 234 -16.16 9.23 0.68
N GLU A 235 -17.27 9.19 -0.04
CA GLU A 235 -18.04 7.97 -0.30
C GLU A 235 -17.22 6.93 -1.09
N GLN A 236 -16.58 7.35 -2.18
CA GLN A 236 -15.71 6.47 -2.96
C GLN A 236 -14.56 5.94 -2.11
N CYS A 237 -13.96 6.81 -1.28
CA CYS A 237 -12.91 6.44 -0.34
C CYS A 237 -13.37 5.33 0.63
N PHE A 238 -14.56 5.48 1.22
CA PHE A 238 -15.12 4.47 2.12
C PHE A 238 -15.38 3.14 1.41
N ASN A 239 -15.85 3.17 0.18
CA ASN A 239 -16.06 1.97 -0.63
C ASN A 239 -14.72 1.28 -0.97
N GLN A 240 -13.67 2.04 -1.27
CA GLN A 240 -12.31 1.50 -1.47
C GLN A 240 -11.78 0.84 -0.19
N ILE A 241 -11.98 1.44 0.99
CA ILE A 241 -11.58 0.87 2.28
C ILE A 241 -12.30 -0.46 2.54
N LYS A 242 -13.64 -0.50 2.33
CA LYS A 242 -14.45 -1.72 2.46
C LYS A 242 -13.97 -2.81 1.51
N THR A 243 -13.59 -2.44 0.29
CA THR A 243 -13.03 -3.34 -0.70
C THR A 243 -11.68 -3.88 -0.25
N LEU A 244 -10.74 -3.01 0.14
CA LEU A 244 -9.41 -3.42 0.61
C LEU A 244 -9.52 -4.39 1.80
N LEU A 245 -10.31 -4.05 2.83
CA LEU A 245 -10.50 -4.90 4.01
C LEU A 245 -11.09 -6.27 3.68
N SER A 246 -11.83 -6.39 2.57
CA SER A 246 -12.34 -7.69 2.12
C SER A 246 -11.24 -8.64 1.64
N TYR A 247 -10.06 -8.13 1.29
CA TYR A 247 -8.89 -8.92 0.89
C TYR A 247 -7.95 -9.22 2.06
N LEU A 248 -7.99 -8.41 3.13
CA LEU A 248 -7.02 -8.50 4.20
C LEU A 248 -7.47 -9.44 5.34
N PRO A 249 -6.55 -10.16 5.99
CA PRO A 249 -6.84 -10.82 7.25
C PRO A 249 -7.04 -9.79 8.36
N ALA A 250 -7.76 -10.16 9.41
CA ALA A 250 -7.96 -9.29 10.58
C ALA A 250 -6.65 -9.03 11.35
N ASN A 251 -5.69 -9.95 11.28
CA ASN A 251 -4.38 -9.85 11.94
C ASN A 251 -3.42 -10.91 11.37
N ASN A 252 -2.18 -10.87 11.82
CA ASN A 252 -1.10 -11.76 11.38
C ASN A 252 -1.21 -13.22 11.86
N LYS A 253 -2.27 -13.62 12.55
CA LYS A 253 -2.47 -15.00 13.04
C LYS A 253 -3.59 -15.73 12.31
N VAL A 254 -4.37 -15.03 11.51
CA VAL A 254 -5.49 -15.59 10.78
C VAL A 254 -5.31 -15.35 9.29
N ALA A 255 -5.88 -16.22 8.46
CA ALA A 255 -5.94 -16.00 7.02
C ALA A 255 -7.06 -14.99 6.68
N ALA A 256 -6.95 -14.34 5.51
CA ALA A 256 -8.05 -13.56 4.95
C ALA A 256 -9.29 -14.45 4.73
N VAL A 257 -10.47 -13.83 4.80
CA VAL A 257 -11.74 -14.56 4.59
C VAL A 257 -11.77 -15.10 3.16
N VAL A 258 -11.94 -16.42 3.06
CA VAL A 258 -12.09 -17.10 1.76
C VAL A 258 -13.47 -16.78 1.18
N LYS A 259 -13.48 -16.30 -0.05
CA LYS A 259 -14.70 -16.04 -0.83
C LYS A 259 -15.04 -17.23 -1.71
N LYS A 260 -16.26 -17.25 -2.28
CA LYS A 260 -16.59 -18.21 -3.31
C LYS A 260 -15.65 -18.03 -4.50
N SER A 261 -15.05 -19.14 -4.96
CA SER A 261 -14.21 -19.13 -6.16
C SER A 261 -15.08 -18.97 -7.40
N GLU A 262 -14.62 -18.14 -8.33
CA GLU A 262 -15.27 -17.89 -9.62
C GLU A 262 -14.20 -17.88 -10.72
N GLU A 263 -14.61 -18.24 -11.95
CA GLU A 263 -13.68 -18.18 -13.08
C GLU A 263 -13.44 -16.72 -13.54
N PRO A 264 -12.25 -16.43 -14.11
CA PRO A 264 -12.00 -15.15 -14.74
C PRO A 264 -12.96 -14.86 -15.89
N ASP A 265 -13.21 -13.58 -16.16
CA ASP A 265 -14.00 -13.14 -17.31
C ASP A 265 -13.32 -13.58 -18.62
N LYS A 266 -14.07 -14.27 -19.48
CA LYS A 266 -13.60 -14.81 -20.77
C LYS A 266 -13.05 -13.77 -21.74
N LYS A 267 -13.29 -12.46 -21.52
CA LYS A 267 -12.69 -11.39 -22.32
C LYS A 267 -11.18 -11.27 -22.10
N TYR A 268 -10.67 -11.66 -20.93
CA TYR A 268 -9.24 -11.66 -20.62
C TYR A 268 -8.58 -12.98 -21.04
N ARG A 269 -8.31 -13.12 -22.33
CA ARG A 269 -7.66 -14.31 -22.89
C ARG A 269 -6.15 -14.13 -22.83
N ILE A 270 -5.51 -14.81 -21.88
CA ILE A 270 -4.08 -14.63 -21.54
C ILE A 270 -3.16 -14.78 -22.76
N GLU A 271 -3.48 -15.71 -23.66
CA GLU A 271 -2.70 -15.96 -24.88
C GLU A 271 -2.80 -14.83 -25.94
N LYS A 272 -3.72 -13.86 -25.73
CA LYS A 272 -3.90 -12.70 -26.61
C LYS A 272 -3.42 -11.40 -26.00
N ILE A 273 -3.13 -11.39 -24.68
CA ILE A 273 -2.76 -10.17 -23.96
C ILE A 273 -1.29 -9.83 -24.17
N VAL A 274 -0.41 -10.85 -24.09
CA VAL A 274 1.03 -10.65 -24.15
C VAL A 274 1.53 -10.91 -25.57
N PRO A 275 2.05 -9.89 -26.29
CA PRO A 275 2.64 -10.07 -27.61
C PRO A 275 3.88 -10.96 -27.55
N ALA A 276 4.10 -11.78 -28.58
CA ALA A 276 5.31 -12.58 -28.72
C ALA A 276 6.58 -11.71 -28.94
N ASP A 277 6.41 -10.54 -29.57
CA ASP A 277 7.49 -9.55 -29.69
C ASP A 277 7.80 -8.93 -28.32
N ALA A 278 9.03 -9.16 -27.86
CA ALA A 278 9.50 -8.68 -26.56
C ALA A 278 9.57 -7.14 -26.46
N THR A 279 9.54 -6.41 -27.57
CA THR A 279 9.53 -4.93 -27.61
C THR A 279 8.15 -4.33 -27.56
N ALA A 280 7.10 -5.09 -27.94
CA ALA A 280 5.74 -4.60 -27.97
C ALA A 280 5.17 -4.42 -26.55
N PRO A 281 4.61 -3.23 -26.22
CA PRO A 281 4.03 -2.97 -24.91
C PRO A 281 2.69 -3.70 -24.75
N TYR A 282 2.31 -4.00 -23.50
CA TYR A 282 0.99 -4.48 -23.11
C TYR A 282 0.72 -4.11 -21.64
N ASP A 283 -0.56 -4.14 -21.24
CA ASP A 283 -0.95 -3.86 -19.87
C ASP A 283 -0.98 -5.17 -19.04
N VAL A 284 -0.03 -5.30 -18.11
CA VAL A 284 0.08 -6.48 -17.24
C VAL A 284 -1.13 -6.65 -16.31
N ARG A 285 -1.89 -5.59 -16.03
CA ARG A 285 -3.14 -5.70 -15.27
C ARG A 285 -4.14 -6.63 -15.94
N ASN A 286 -4.15 -6.69 -17.26
CA ASN A 286 -5.02 -7.64 -17.99
C ASN A 286 -4.54 -9.08 -17.81
N VAL A 287 -3.24 -9.33 -17.68
CA VAL A 287 -2.71 -10.66 -17.32
C VAL A 287 -3.18 -11.03 -15.91
N ILE A 288 -3.04 -10.13 -14.94
CA ILE A 288 -3.53 -10.37 -13.57
C ILE A 288 -5.04 -10.70 -13.58
N ARG A 289 -5.85 -9.91 -14.28
CA ARG A 289 -7.30 -10.16 -14.41
C ARG A 289 -7.64 -11.48 -15.08
N SER A 290 -6.78 -11.98 -15.96
CA SER A 290 -6.98 -13.32 -16.56
C SER A 290 -6.71 -14.47 -15.59
N LEU A 291 -6.06 -14.19 -14.47
CA LEU A 291 -5.68 -15.17 -13.45
C LEU A 291 -6.59 -15.13 -12.22
N THR A 292 -7.15 -13.95 -11.90
CA THR A 292 -7.95 -13.73 -10.69
C THR A 292 -9.41 -14.12 -10.85
N ASP A 293 -10.01 -14.58 -9.75
CA ASP A 293 -11.43 -14.89 -9.67
C ASP A 293 -12.27 -13.65 -10.05
N SER A 294 -13.32 -13.84 -10.87
CA SER A 294 -14.16 -12.75 -11.40
C SER A 294 -13.39 -11.64 -12.14
N SER A 295 -12.12 -11.82 -12.42
CA SER A 295 -11.19 -10.80 -12.92
C SER A 295 -11.05 -9.58 -12.00
N ASP A 296 -11.34 -9.75 -10.71
CA ASP A 296 -11.23 -8.71 -9.70
C ASP A 296 -9.77 -8.55 -9.25
N PHE A 297 -9.34 -7.29 -9.23
CA PHE A 297 -8.02 -6.89 -8.81
C PHE A 297 -8.06 -5.48 -8.20
N ILE A 298 -7.52 -5.31 -7.01
CA ILE A 298 -7.33 -4.00 -6.38
C ILE A 298 -5.84 -3.64 -6.43
N GLU A 299 -5.50 -2.62 -7.22
CA GLU A 299 -4.14 -2.11 -7.34
C GLU A 299 -3.82 -1.17 -6.18
N VAL A 300 -2.63 -1.28 -5.63
CA VAL A 300 -2.10 -0.39 -4.58
C VAL A 300 -1.12 0.59 -5.22
N GLN A 301 -1.23 1.88 -4.90
CA GLN A 301 -0.41 2.95 -5.48
C GLN A 301 -0.45 2.98 -7.02
N GLU A 302 -1.65 2.86 -7.60
CA GLU A 302 -1.85 2.83 -9.06
C GLU A 302 -1.23 4.04 -9.78
N LEU A 303 -1.23 5.21 -9.14
CA LEU A 303 -0.77 6.45 -9.75
C LEU A 303 0.73 6.72 -9.59
N TRP A 304 1.43 5.97 -8.72
CA TRP A 304 2.87 6.11 -8.47
C TRP A 304 3.67 4.91 -8.96
N ALA A 305 4.92 5.16 -9.42
CA ALA A 305 5.81 4.12 -9.91
C ALA A 305 5.08 3.13 -10.84
N LYS A 306 4.52 3.65 -11.92
CA LYS A 306 3.61 2.91 -12.83
C LYS A 306 4.28 1.79 -13.61
N ASN A 307 5.61 1.74 -13.62
CA ASN A 307 6.45 0.70 -14.21
C ASN A 307 6.39 -0.63 -13.44
N ILE A 308 5.81 -0.64 -12.23
CA ILE A 308 5.47 -1.85 -11.48
C ILE A 308 4.03 -1.78 -10.97
N VAL A 309 3.31 -2.90 -11.06
CA VAL A 309 1.96 -3.09 -10.52
C VAL A 309 2.05 -3.98 -9.30
N VAL A 310 1.48 -3.51 -8.19
CA VAL A 310 1.30 -4.32 -6.97
C VAL A 310 -0.17 -4.24 -6.53
N GLY A 311 -0.71 -5.31 -5.98
CA GLY A 311 -2.10 -5.32 -5.54
C GLY A 311 -2.60 -6.70 -5.15
N PHE A 312 -3.88 -6.77 -4.80
CA PHE A 312 -4.53 -7.99 -4.33
C PHE A 312 -5.57 -8.49 -5.32
N GLY A 313 -5.56 -9.78 -5.55
CA GLY A 313 -6.62 -10.51 -6.25
C GLY A 313 -7.02 -11.76 -5.46
N ARG A 314 -8.00 -12.50 -5.97
CA ARG A 314 -8.35 -13.80 -5.40
C ARG A 314 -8.09 -14.90 -6.41
N MET A 315 -7.62 -16.04 -5.88
CA MET A 315 -7.47 -17.29 -6.64
C MET A 315 -8.03 -18.42 -5.79
N HIS A 316 -8.99 -19.17 -6.30
CA HIS A 316 -9.80 -20.13 -5.52
C HIS A 316 -10.36 -19.52 -4.23
N GLY A 317 -10.85 -18.28 -4.30
CA GLY A 317 -11.42 -17.54 -3.18
C GLY A 317 -10.41 -17.02 -2.16
N LYS A 318 -9.14 -17.45 -2.22
CA LYS A 318 -8.06 -17.02 -1.30
C LYS A 318 -7.40 -15.75 -1.82
N THR A 319 -7.06 -14.82 -0.93
CA THR A 319 -6.32 -13.61 -1.28
C THR A 319 -4.88 -13.94 -1.68
N VAL A 320 -4.42 -13.33 -2.76
CA VAL A 320 -3.06 -13.42 -3.30
C VAL A 320 -2.55 -12.01 -3.60
N GLY A 321 -1.31 -11.71 -3.23
CA GLY A 321 -0.61 -10.50 -3.62
C GLY A 321 0.09 -10.68 -4.97
N PHE A 322 -0.10 -9.74 -5.88
CA PHE A 322 0.58 -9.71 -7.17
C PHE A 322 1.66 -8.65 -7.18
N VAL A 323 2.81 -8.98 -7.74
CA VAL A 323 3.92 -8.05 -8.06
C VAL A 323 4.29 -8.27 -9.51
N ALA A 324 4.11 -7.27 -10.37
CA ALA A 324 4.25 -7.45 -11.80
C ALA A 324 4.93 -6.26 -12.48
N ASN A 325 5.91 -6.50 -13.35
CA ASN A 325 6.46 -5.46 -14.19
C ASN A 325 5.39 -4.96 -15.17
N GLN A 326 5.33 -3.64 -15.42
CA GLN A 326 4.37 -3.03 -16.33
C GLN A 326 5.05 -2.50 -17.61
N PRO A 327 5.06 -3.27 -18.68
CA PRO A 327 5.75 -2.88 -19.92
C PRO A 327 5.21 -1.62 -20.61
N LEU A 328 4.00 -1.17 -20.28
CA LEU A 328 3.47 0.10 -20.79
C LEU A 328 4.26 1.32 -20.30
N TYR A 329 4.93 1.19 -19.15
CA TYR A 329 5.68 2.30 -18.54
C TYR A 329 7.14 1.89 -18.41
N LEU A 330 8.04 2.69 -18.98
CA LEU A 330 9.48 2.46 -18.95
C LEU A 330 9.88 1.00 -19.30
N ALA A 331 9.12 0.37 -20.21
CA ALA A 331 9.32 -1.04 -20.61
C ALA A 331 9.35 -2.05 -19.44
N GLY A 332 8.86 -1.69 -18.26
CA GLY A 332 8.84 -2.54 -17.06
C GLY A 332 10.16 -2.59 -16.30
N VAL A 333 11.11 -1.67 -16.53
CA VAL A 333 12.35 -1.57 -15.73
C VAL A 333 12.04 -1.27 -14.27
N LEU A 334 12.93 -1.61 -13.34
CA LEU A 334 12.90 -1.11 -11.98
C LEU A 334 13.73 0.18 -11.84
N ASP A 335 13.23 1.11 -11.02
CA ASP A 335 13.91 2.33 -10.59
C ASP A 335 13.81 2.45 -9.06
N CYS A 336 14.21 3.59 -8.49
CA CYS A 336 14.15 3.80 -7.05
C CYS A 336 12.72 3.64 -6.52
N ASP A 337 11.74 4.30 -7.13
CA ASP A 337 10.36 4.35 -6.67
C ASP A 337 9.64 2.99 -6.79
N SER A 338 9.80 2.33 -7.92
CA SER A 338 9.21 0.99 -8.14
C SER A 338 9.83 -0.07 -7.23
N SER A 339 11.11 0.09 -6.88
CA SER A 339 11.78 -0.76 -5.91
C SER A 339 11.20 -0.59 -4.51
N ASP A 340 10.97 0.65 -4.07
CA ASP A 340 10.35 0.93 -2.77
C ASP A 340 8.89 0.46 -2.70
N LYS A 341 8.11 0.71 -3.76
CA LYS A 341 6.73 0.22 -3.89
C LYS A 341 6.65 -1.30 -3.78
N ALA A 342 7.46 -2.01 -4.54
CA ALA A 342 7.51 -3.48 -4.52
C ALA A 342 7.94 -4.01 -3.16
N ALA A 343 9.03 -3.50 -2.58
CA ALA A 343 9.58 -3.98 -1.33
C ALA A 343 8.59 -3.80 -0.16
N LYS A 344 7.92 -2.64 -0.06
CA LYS A 344 6.89 -2.40 0.96
C LYS A 344 5.72 -3.38 0.82
N PHE A 345 5.22 -3.59 -0.41
CA PHE A 345 4.10 -4.48 -0.67
C PHE A 345 4.44 -5.95 -0.36
N ILE A 346 5.62 -6.43 -0.77
CA ILE A 346 6.10 -7.79 -0.46
C ILE A 346 6.16 -8.01 1.05
N ARG A 347 6.73 -7.06 1.81
CA ARG A 347 6.81 -7.15 3.27
C ARG A 347 5.43 -7.14 3.93
N PHE A 348 4.49 -6.37 3.40
CA PHE A 348 3.10 -6.40 3.87
C PHE A 348 2.47 -7.78 3.66
N CYS A 349 2.59 -8.33 2.45
CA CYS A 349 2.07 -9.68 2.15
C CYS A 349 2.66 -10.73 3.10
N ASP A 350 3.97 -10.69 3.33
CA ASP A 350 4.65 -11.63 4.24
C ASP A 350 4.17 -11.47 5.68
N ALA A 351 4.07 -10.24 6.19
CA ALA A 351 3.60 -9.97 7.55
C ALA A 351 2.17 -10.47 7.81
N PHE A 352 1.33 -10.52 6.79
CA PHE A 352 -0.07 -10.91 6.88
C PHE A 352 -0.41 -12.26 6.22
N ASN A 353 0.59 -13.11 5.99
CA ASN A 353 0.43 -14.48 5.46
C ASN A 353 -0.28 -14.52 4.09
N ILE A 354 -0.07 -13.52 3.23
CA ILE A 354 -0.64 -13.45 1.89
C ILE A 354 0.39 -14.01 0.90
N PRO A 355 0.09 -15.10 0.18
CA PRO A 355 0.97 -15.64 -0.86
C PRO A 355 1.26 -14.61 -1.95
N ILE A 356 2.45 -14.68 -2.55
CA ILE A 356 2.90 -13.72 -3.57
C ILE A 356 3.05 -14.42 -4.92
N VAL A 357 2.42 -13.84 -5.94
CA VAL A 357 2.61 -14.20 -7.34
C VAL A 357 3.34 -13.06 -8.05
N THR A 358 4.52 -13.37 -8.59
CA THR A 358 5.33 -12.44 -9.36
C THR A 358 5.17 -12.73 -10.84
N LEU A 359 4.84 -11.70 -11.64
CA LEU A 359 4.81 -11.77 -13.10
C LEU A 359 5.97 -10.93 -13.65
N GLU A 360 6.95 -11.62 -14.23
CA GLU A 360 8.19 -10.98 -14.63
C GLU A 360 8.23 -10.72 -16.14
N ASP A 361 8.45 -9.46 -16.50
CA ASP A 361 8.81 -8.99 -17.84
C ASP A 361 9.70 -7.76 -17.69
N MET A 362 10.98 -7.99 -17.39
CA MET A 362 11.92 -6.99 -16.91
C MET A 362 13.20 -6.92 -17.72
N PRO A 363 13.49 -5.80 -18.39
CA PRO A 363 14.74 -5.64 -19.12
C PRO A 363 15.95 -5.25 -18.25
N GLY A 364 15.73 -4.91 -16.96
CA GLY A 364 16.78 -4.51 -16.03
C GLY A 364 16.37 -3.36 -15.11
N TYR A 365 17.33 -2.80 -14.40
CA TYR A 365 17.18 -1.54 -13.68
C TYR A 365 17.35 -0.35 -14.62
N LEU A 366 16.65 0.75 -14.35
CA LEU A 366 16.73 1.97 -15.15
C LEU A 366 18.15 2.56 -15.07
N PRO A 367 18.89 2.63 -16.19
CA PRO A 367 20.21 3.23 -16.19
C PRO A 367 20.12 4.76 -16.20
N GLY A 368 21.13 5.42 -15.68
CA GLY A 368 21.27 6.88 -15.79
C GLY A 368 21.82 7.51 -14.52
N VAL A 369 22.43 8.68 -14.70
CA VAL A 369 23.09 9.43 -13.61
C VAL A 369 22.10 9.75 -12.50
N ASP A 370 20.86 10.18 -12.84
CA ASP A 370 19.84 10.52 -11.86
C ASP A 370 19.45 9.34 -10.97
N GLN A 371 19.33 8.13 -11.53
CA GLN A 371 19.03 6.92 -10.76
C GLN A 371 20.21 6.50 -9.88
N GLU A 372 21.45 6.55 -10.42
CA GLU A 372 22.64 6.26 -9.62
C GLU A 372 22.78 7.24 -8.44
N HIS A 373 22.60 8.53 -8.68
CA HIS A 373 22.69 9.57 -7.65
C HIS A 373 21.50 9.53 -6.67
N ALA A 374 20.31 9.11 -7.09
CA ALA A 374 19.17 8.84 -6.21
C ALA A 374 19.36 7.57 -5.35
N GLY A 375 20.36 6.75 -5.67
CA GLY A 375 20.72 5.55 -4.89
C GLY A 375 19.98 4.29 -5.32
N VAL A 376 19.82 4.05 -6.62
CA VAL A 376 19.14 2.88 -7.18
C VAL A 376 19.69 1.56 -6.61
N ILE A 377 20.98 1.49 -6.27
CA ILE A 377 21.60 0.30 -5.63
C ILE A 377 20.93 0.03 -4.28
N ARG A 378 20.79 1.05 -3.43
CA ARG A 378 20.18 0.93 -2.11
C ARG A 378 18.68 0.61 -2.22
N HIS A 379 17.95 1.28 -3.11
CA HIS A 379 16.53 1.04 -3.35
C HIS A 379 16.28 -0.35 -3.96
N GLY A 380 17.05 -0.76 -4.97
CA GLY A 380 16.96 -2.10 -5.55
C GLY A 380 17.28 -3.21 -4.56
N ALA A 381 18.23 -2.98 -3.64
CA ALA A 381 18.56 -3.93 -2.59
C ALA A 381 17.38 -4.18 -1.62
N LYS A 382 16.45 -3.25 -1.46
CA LYS A 382 15.23 -3.46 -0.67
C LYS A 382 14.34 -4.56 -1.25
N VAL A 383 14.24 -4.68 -2.58
CA VAL A 383 13.48 -5.74 -3.25
C VAL A 383 14.12 -7.10 -3.01
N LEU A 384 15.45 -7.18 -3.18
CA LEU A 384 16.21 -8.39 -2.89
C LEU A 384 16.02 -8.85 -1.44
N TYR A 385 16.09 -7.89 -0.52
CA TYR A 385 15.90 -8.16 0.91
C TYR A 385 14.47 -8.66 1.20
N ALA A 386 13.45 -7.96 0.69
CA ALA A 386 12.06 -8.29 0.92
C ALA A 386 11.69 -9.71 0.43
N TYR A 387 12.08 -10.07 -0.79
CA TYR A 387 11.85 -11.43 -1.30
C TYR A 387 12.66 -12.49 -0.56
N SER A 388 13.92 -12.19 -0.19
CA SER A 388 14.76 -13.17 0.52
C SER A 388 14.27 -13.42 1.95
N GLU A 389 13.70 -12.42 2.60
CA GLU A 389 13.16 -12.52 3.98
C GLU A 389 11.76 -13.14 3.99
N ALA A 390 10.96 -12.96 2.94
CA ALA A 390 9.58 -13.39 2.89
C ALA A 390 9.42 -14.92 3.04
N THR A 391 8.54 -15.30 3.96
CA THR A 391 8.26 -16.67 4.38
C THR A 391 7.03 -17.28 3.73
N VAL A 392 6.12 -16.45 3.22
CA VAL A 392 4.91 -16.88 2.51
C VAL A 392 5.22 -17.64 1.22
N PRO A 393 4.27 -18.42 0.67
CA PRO A 393 4.43 -19.00 -0.67
C PRO A 393 4.76 -17.94 -1.72
N LYS A 394 5.81 -18.18 -2.50
CA LYS A 394 6.31 -17.28 -3.54
C LYS A 394 6.37 -17.99 -4.87
N ILE A 395 5.57 -17.55 -5.83
CA ILE A 395 5.45 -18.14 -7.16
C ILE A 395 5.85 -17.10 -8.19
N THR A 396 6.71 -17.46 -9.14
CA THR A 396 7.12 -16.56 -10.23
C THR A 396 6.73 -17.16 -11.56
N VAL A 397 6.22 -16.32 -12.46
CA VAL A 397 5.97 -16.65 -13.86
C VAL A 397 6.70 -15.62 -14.73
N ILE A 398 7.70 -16.10 -15.48
CA ILE A 398 8.46 -15.28 -16.42
C ILE A 398 7.72 -15.27 -17.75
N LEU A 399 7.19 -14.09 -18.11
CA LEU A 399 6.35 -13.93 -19.30
C LEU A 399 7.20 -13.72 -20.56
N ARG A 400 8.20 -12.82 -20.48
CA ARG A 400 9.11 -12.47 -21.56
C ARG A 400 10.52 -12.17 -21.04
N LYS A 401 10.92 -10.88 -20.92
CA LYS A 401 12.27 -10.47 -20.52
C LYS A 401 12.55 -10.74 -19.05
N ALA A 402 13.72 -11.28 -18.78
CA ALA A 402 14.26 -11.47 -17.43
C ALA A 402 15.79 -11.32 -17.50
N TYR A 403 16.28 -10.05 -17.45
CA TYR A 403 17.68 -9.77 -17.73
C TYR A 403 18.44 -9.28 -16.50
N GLY A 404 19.67 -9.77 -16.38
CA GLY A 404 20.69 -9.28 -15.44
C GLY A 404 20.26 -9.40 -13.96
N GLY A 405 20.58 -8.36 -13.19
CA GLY A 405 20.18 -8.27 -11.79
C GLY A 405 18.67 -8.23 -11.57
N GLY A 406 17.93 -7.78 -12.57
CA GLY A 406 16.46 -7.77 -12.57
C GLY A 406 15.85 -9.15 -12.47
N TYR A 407 16.32 -10.10 -13.29
CA TYR A 407 15.94 -11.51 -13.18
C TYR A 407 16.08 -12.03 -11.74
N ILE A 408 17.18 -11.67 -11.08
CA ILE A 408 17.37 -12.10 -9.68
C ILE A 408 16.36 -11.41 -8.76
N ALA A 409 16.19 -10.07 -8.92
CA ALA A 409 15.38 -9.25 -8.03
C ALA A 409 13.87 -9.58 -8.06
N MET A 410 13.36 -10.00 -9.22
CA MET A 410 11.95 -10.33 -9.39
C MET A 410 11.60 -11.75 -8.92
N ASN A 411 12.08 -12.11 -7.72
CA ASN A 411 11.76 -13.37 -7.07
C ASN A 411 12.23 -14.62 -7.83
N SER A 412 13.48 -14.64 -8.24
CA SER A 412 14.06 -15.82 -8.87
C SER A 412 14.17 -17.02 -7.90
N ARG A 413 14.46 -18.20 -8.46
CA ARG A 413 14.82 -19.39 -7.67
C ARG A 413 15.95 -19.11 -6.67
N HIS A 414 16.89 -18.22 -7.03
CA HIS A 414 18.04 -17.87 -6.20
C HIS A 414 17.67 -17.05 -4.95
N LEU A 415 16.52 -16.32 -4.97
CA LEU A 415 15.92 -15.68 -3.80
C LEU A 415 14.89 -16.57 -3.10
N ARG A 416 14.94 -17.89 -3.37
CA ARG A 416 14.05 -18.88 -2.74
C ARG A 416 12.59 -18.74 -3.13
N ALA A 417 12.29 -18.38 -4.39
CA ALA A 417 10.96 -18.65 -4.94
C ALA A 417 10.66 -20.15 -4.82
N ASP A 418 9.45 -20.48 -4.37
CA ASP A 418 9.04 -21.88 -4.18
C ASP A 418 8.79 -22.55 -5.53
N PHE A 419 8.18 -21.81 -6.46
CA PHE A 419 7.91 -22.27 -7.82
C PHE A 419 8.28 -21.17 -8.82
N VAL A 420 8.95 -21.54 -9.90
CA VAL A 420 9.32 -20.66 -10.99
C VAL A 420 8.92 -21.30 -12.31
N PHE A 421 8.01 -20.66 -13.02
CA PHE A 421 7.54 -21.05 -14.34
C PHE A 421 8.00 -20.04 -15.39
N ALA A 422 8.16 -20.47 -16.61
CA ALA A 422 8.43 -19.57 -17.72
C ALA A 422 7.53 -19.90 -18.91
N TRP A 423 7.15 -18.87 -19.66
CA TRP A 423 6.50 -19.09 -20.95
C TRP A 423 7.54 -19.42 -22.02
N PRO A 424 7.15 -20.03 -23.15
CA PRO A 424 8.07 -20.28 -24.26
C PRO A 424 8.70 -19.00 -24.86
N THR A 425 8.06 -17.86 -24.64
CA THR A 425 8.51 -16.51 -25.04
C THR A 425 9.50 -15.88 -24.07
N ALA A 426 9.84 -16.55 -22.96
CA ALA A 426 10.74 -16.01 -21.96
C ALA A 426 12.18 -15.92 -22.48
N GLU A 427 12.81 -14.79 -22.23
CA GLU A 427 14.22 -14.52 -22.53
C GLU A 427 14.96 -14.31 -21.21
N ILE A 428 15.69 -15.32 -20.74
CA ILE A 428 16.42 -15.30 -19.47
C ILE A 428 17.90 -15.20 -19.74
N ALA A 429 18.54 -14.07 -19.45
CA ALA A 429 19.94 -13.83 -19.80
C ALA A 429 20.63 -12.80 -18.89
N VAL A 430 21.96 -12.75 -18.95
CA VAL A 430 22.76 -11.75 -18.21
C VAL A 430 22.45 -10.33 -18.67
N MET A 431 22.13 -10.13 -19.96
CA MET A 431 21.73 -8.85 -20.54
C MET A 431 20.89 -9.09 -21.81
N GLY A 432 20.24 -8.05 -22.29
CA GLY A 432 19.48 -8.12 -23.53
C GLY A 432 20.32 -8.61 -24.71
N PRO A 433 19.76 -9.41 -25.62
CA PRO A 433 20.48 -10.05 -26.72
C PRO A 433 21.24 -9.09 -27.64
N GLU A 434 20.66 -7.91 -27.89
CA GLU A 434 21.29 -6.85 -28.70
C GLU A 434 22.58 -6.34 -28.06
N GLY A 435 22.53 -6.07 -26.75
CA GLY A 435 23.69 -5.62 -25.99
C GLY A 435 24.80 -6.71 -25.95
N ALA A 436 24.38 -7.94 -25.66
CA ALA A 436 25.28 -9.08 -25.58
C ALA A 436 25.98 -9.35 -26.93
N ALA A 437 25.26 -9.35 -28.03
CA ALA A 437 25.79 -9.53 -29.36
C ALA A 437 26.81 -8.44 -29.73
N ASN A 438 26.52 -7.19 -29.42
CA ASN A 438 27.43 -6.06 -29.67
C ASN A 438 28.76 -6.16 -28.87
N ILE A 439 28.75 -6.80 -27.71
CA ILE A 439 29.94 -7.00 -26.88
C ILE A 439 30.73 -8.22 -27.39
N ILE A 440 30.05 -9.37 -27.46
CA ILE A 440 30.70 -10.66 -27.73
C ILE A 440 31.22 -10.73 -29.17
N PHE A 441 30.39 -10.28 -30.13
CA PHE A 441 30.69 -10.41 -31.58
C PHE A 441 31.11 -9.08 -32.22
N ARG A 442 31.55 -8.11 -31.40
CA ARG A 442 31.88 -6.76 -31.87
C ARG A 442 32.80 -6.76 -33.12
N LYS A 443 33.86 -7.59 -33.10
CA LYS A 443 34.82 -7.66 -34.19
C LYS A 443 34.18 -8.23 -35.45
N GLU A 444 33.47 -9.34 -35.33
CA GLU A 444 32.82 -9.99 -36.47
C GLU A 444 31.77 -9.06 -37.12
N ILE A 445 31.00 -8.30 -36.28
CA ILE A 445 30.03 -7.35 -36.78
C ILE A 445 30.70 -6.19 -37.52
N MET A 446 31.81 -5.66 -37.00
CA MET A 446 32.49 -4.51 -37.60
C MET A 446 33.22 -4.87 -38.90
N GLU A 447 33.71 -6.10 -39.03
CA GLU A 447 34.46 -6.58 -40.19
C GLU A 447 33.57 -7.19 -41.29
N ALA A 448 32.25 -7.34 -41.05
CA ALA A 448 31.31 -7.89 -42.01
C ALA A 448 31.04 -6.94 -43.17
N ALA A 449 30.79 -7.49 -44.35
CA ALA A 449 30.39 -6.71 -45.53
C ALA A 449 29.06 -5.96 -45.32
N ASP A 450 28.13 -6.53 -44.52
CA ASP A 450 26.89 -5.89 -44.03
C ASP A 450 26.86 -6.03 -42.51
N PRO A 451 27.29 -5.02 -41.74
CA PRO A 451 27.33 -5.06 -40.30
C PRO A 451 25.93 -5.17 -39.66
N GLU A 452 24.88 -4.65 -40.30
CA GLU A 452 23.53 -4.71 -39.75
C GLU A 452 22.92 -6.11 -39.89
N ALA A 453 23.09 -6.75 -41.05
CA ALA A 453 22.68 -8.14 -41.27
C ALA A 453 23.44 -9.08 -40.32
N MET A 454 24.76 -8.89 -40.18
CA MET A 454 25.61 -9.66 -39.26
C MET A 454 25.14 -9.50 -37.81
N ARG A 455 24.82 -8.27 -37.37
CA ARG A 455 24.27 -8.01 -36.03
C ARG A 455 23.00 -8.79 -35.81
N LYS A 456 22.03 -8.72 -36.72
CA LYS A 456 20.74 -9.46 -36.60
C LYS A 456 20.99 -10.96 -36.48
N GLN A 457 21.93 -11.50 -37.29
CA GLN A 457 22.31 -12.90 -37.21
C GLN A 457 22.90 -13.27 -35.85
N LYS A 458 23.82 -12.44 -35.31
CA LYS A 458 24.46 -12.69 -34.02
C LYS A 458 23.50 -12.52 -32.83
N VAL A 459 22.55 -11.62 -32.90
CA VAL A 459 21.46 -11.51 -31.94
C VAL A 459 20.61 -12.78 -31.92
N ALA A 460 20.22 -13.30 -33.09
CA ALA A 460 19.47 -14.56 -33.19
C ALA A 460 20.31 -15.75 -32.64
N GLU A 461 21.59 -15.83 -32.98
CA GLU A 461 22.49 -16.85 -32.44
C GLU A 461 22.61 -16.81 -30.92
N TYR A 462 22.71 -15.59 -30.35
CA TYR A 462 22.74 -15.41 -28.88
C TYR A 462 21.43 -15.82 -28.23
N LYS A 463 20.28 -15.44 -28.81
CA LYS A 463 18.96 -15.84 -28.30
C LYS A 463 18.81 -17.35 -28.24
N GLU A 464 19.17 -18.03 -29.32
CA GLU A 464 19.06 -19.49 -29.38
C GLU A 464 19.97 -20.19 -28.36
N LYS A 465 21.20 -19.70 -28.17
CA LYS A 465 22.17 -20.34 -27.28
C LYS A 465 22.01 -20.00 -25.82
N PHE A 466 21.56 -18.80 -25.48
CA PHE A 466 21.62 -18.28 -24.10
C PHE A 466 20.33 -17.64 -23.62
N ALA A 467 19.60 -16.92 -24.45
CA ALA A 467 18.46 -16.12 -24.02
C ALA A 467 17.11 -16.81 -24.33
N ASN A 468 16.89 -17.98 -23.74
CA ASN A 468 15.64 -18.73 -23.86
C ASN A 468 15.35 -19.51 -22.55
N PRO A 469 14.10 -19.92 -22.30
CA PRO A 469 13.74 -20.56 -21.03
C PRO A 469 14.36 -21.95 -20.86
N TYR A 470 14.67 -22.65 -21.95
CA TYR A 470 15.18 -24.02 -21.89
C TYR A 470 16.59 -24.10 -21.33
N VAL A 471 17.41 -23.07 -21.53
CA VAL A 471 18.75 -22.97 -20.94
C VAL A 471 18.65 -22.89 -19.41
N ALA A 472 17.74 -22.05 -18.88
CA ALA A 472 17.50 -21.94 -17.45
C ALA A 472 16.87 -23.25 -16.89
N ALA A 473 15.94 -23.86 -17.62
CA ALA A 473 15.33 -25.15 -17.25
C ALA A 473 16.35 -26.27 -17.15
N SER A 474 17.29 -26.37 -18.09
CA SER A 474 18.35 -27.40 -18.08
C SER A 474 19.28 -27.30 -16.86
N LYS A 475 19.28 -26.15 -16.17
CA LYS A 475 20.07 -25.91 -14.94
C LYS A 475 19.22 -25.97 -13.67
N GLY A 476 17.90 -26.26 -13.77
CA GLY A 476 16.99 -26.29 -12.64
C GLY A 476 16.68 -24.91 -12.05
N TYR A 477 16.85 -23.82 -12.80
CA TYR A 477 16.51 -22.47 -12.34
C TYR A 477 15.04 -22.13 -12.52
N ILE A 478 14.34 -22.87 -13.37
CA ILE A 478 12.88 -22.86 -13.50
C ILE A 478 12.35 -24.30 -13.40
N ASP A 479 11.15 -24.46 -12.86
CA ASP A 479 10.55 -25.78 -12.65
C ASP A 479 9.91 -26.33 -13.92
N SER A 480 9.32 -25.46 -14.74
CA SER A 480 8.70 -25.87 -16.00
C SER A 480 8.56 -24.69 -16.97
N VAL A 481 8.68 -25.01 -18.26
CA VAL A 481 8.22 -24.16 -19.35
C VAL A 481 6.75 -24.53 -19.61
N ILE A 482 5.84 -23.57 -19.47
CA ILE A 482 4.40 -23.82 -19.47
C ILE A 482 3.70 -23.09 -20.61
N ASN A 483 2.59 -23.66 -21.10
CA ASN A 483 1.70 -22.96 -22.02
C ASN A 483 1.07 -21.75 -21.29
N PRO A 484 1.02 -20.56 -21.89
CA PRO A 484 0.36 -19.40 -21.29
C PRO A 484 -1.06 -19.69 -20.76
N THR A 485 -1.86 -20.48 -21.45
CA THR A 485 -3.22 -20.86 -21.03
C THR A 485 -3.26 -21.72 -19.77
N ASP A 486 -2.18 -22.40 -19.40
CA ASP A 486 -2.10 -23.22 -18.20
C ASP A 486 -1.60 -22.43 -16.97
N THR A 487 -1.26 -21.15 -17.13
CA THR A 487 -0.63 -20.34 -16.06
C THR A 487 -1.46 -20.36 -14.77
N ARG A 488 -2.77 -20.10 -14.87
CA ARG A 488 -3.67 -20.11 -13.70
C ARG A 488 -3.65 -21.48 -12.99
N LYS A 489 -3.69 -22.56 -13.76
CA LYS A 489 -3.67 -23.94 -13.25
C LYS A 489 -2.38 -24.22 -12.45
N PHE A 490 -1.21 -23.86 -13.00
CA PHE A 490 0.07 -24.08 -12.33
C PHE A 490 0.20 -23.25 -11.05
N ILE A 491 -0.26 -21.99 -11.06
CA ILE A 491 -0.27 -21.15 -9.85
C ILE A 491 -1.19 -21.76 -8.79
N LEU A 492 -2.40 -22.18 -9.14
CA LEU A 492 -3.34 -22.79 -8.20
C LEU A 492 -2.79 -24.08 -7.57
N GLN A 493 -2.20 -24.96 -8.37
CA GLN A 493 -1.55 -26.18 -7.87
C GLN A 493 -0.41 -25.84 -6.90
N SER A 494 0.40 -24.82 -7.22
CA SER A 494 1.48 -24.36 -6.35
C SER A 494 0.97 -23.79 -5.03
N LEU A 495 -0.11 -23.02 -5.05
CA LEU A 495 -0.75 -22.47 -3.85
C LEU A 495 -1.34 -23.59 -2.97
N ASP A 496 -1.96 -24.60 -3.58
CA ASP A 496 -2.60 -25.69 -2.83
C ASP A 496 -1.58 -26.55 -2.09
N ILE A 497 -0.43 -26.85 -2.69
CA ILE A 497 0.62 -27.65 -2.03
C ILE A 497 1.47 -26.84 -1.04
N SER A 498 1.35 -25.50 -1.04
CA SER A 498 2.13 -24.61 -0.18
C SER A 498 1.39 -24.16 1.08
N VAL A 499 0.22 -24.71 1.37
CA VAL A 499 -0.64 -24.25 2.50
C VAL A 499 0.11 -24.31 3.83
N ASP A 500 0.86 -25.39 4.07
CA ASP A 500 1.63 -25.60 5.29
C ASP A 500 3.14 -25.39 5.07
N LYS A 501 3.51 -24.44 4.20
CA LYS A 501 4.90 -24.16 3.91
C LYS A 501 5.69 -23.88 5.18
N TYR A 502 6.73 -24.67 5.43
CA TYR A 502 7.71 -24.43 6.47
C TYR A 502 8.83 -23.51 5.94
N ALA A 503 8.95 -22.34 6.52
CA ALA A 503 10.02 -21.41 6.23
C ALA A 503 10.93 -21.27 7.46
N GLY A 504 11.86 -22.21 7.59
CA GLY A 504 12.89 -22.18 8.65
C GLY A 504 13.98 -21.16 8.30
N GLY A 505 14.49 -20.47 9.32
CA GLY A 505 15.62 -19.55 9.21
C GLY A 505 16.27 -19.33 10.57
N PRO A 506 17.44 -18.69 10.61
CA PRO A 506 18.08 -18.38 11.89
C PRO A 506 17.20 -17.42 12.71
N SER A 507 17.12 -17.66 14.02
CA SER A 507 16.47 -16.73 14.92
C SER A 507 17.23 -15.41 14.94
N LYS A 508 16.52 -14.29 14.74
CA LYS A 508 17.08 -12.94 14.80
C LYS A 508 16.12 -12.01 15.54
N LYS A 509 16.64 -11.00 16.21
CA LYS A 509 15.81 -10.01 16.90
C LYS A 509 14.93 -9.25 15.93
N HIS A 510 15.47 -8.81 14.82
CA HIS A 510 14.81 -8.26 13.63
C HIS A 510 15.81 -8.24 12.46
N GLY A 511 15.31 -8.07 11.24
CA GLY A 511 16.16 -7.84 10.08
C GLY A 511 16.71 -6.41 10.02
N LEU A 512 17.75 -6.20 9.20
CA LEU A 512 18.29 -4.88 8.86
C LEU A 512 18.13 -4.64 7.36
N PRO A 513 16.92 -4.23 6.91
CA PRO A 513 16.72 -3.89 5.51
C PRO A 513 17.56 -2.68 5.11
N PRO A 514 18.00 -2.55 3.86
CA PRO A 514 18.72 -1.38 3.36
C PRO A 514 17.76 -0.18 3.24
N PHE A 515 17.79 0.73 4.24
CA PHE A 515 16.98 1.95 4.28
C PHE A 515 17.53 3.06 3.36
#